data_1fcc995117f53d61d0f965cfe5400d82
#
_entry.id   1fcc995117f53d61d0f965cfe5400d82
#
_cell.length_a   1.000
_cell.length_b   1.000
_cell.length_c   1.000
_cell.angle_alpha   90.00
_cell.angle_beta   90.00
_cell.angle_gamma   90.00
#
_symmetry.space_group_name_H-M   'P 1'
#
loop_
_entity.id
_entity.type
_entity.pdbx_description
1 polymer ?
#
loop_
_entity_poly.entity_id
_entity_poly.type
_entity_poly.pdbx_seq_one_letter_code
_entity_poly.pdbx_strand_id
1 'polypeptide(L)'
;MHKRKLTPFTRALLLLLVGAVLLTLSGYVDELRTYQGAQVAVYLIAIASIILLTGYSGQISLGHGAIMAIGGYGAALSYGLWNFPLVIALVFGTVVGTCGGFILGVAAARLSGPYLAGTTLALAVGIPSLANQFHILGGEQGLTFDIGTAPSWIGKDFSQYRWFFWVSVIAALLNYWLLRNLLSTRYGRRWRAVRANPTAAALAGINVGKAKVLAFTLSSAVAGLAGSLYAMLLGLVAPLAFTLTLSFTLITGAVLAGVSNLGGSIVGAVVLVAIPEISGSITSHLGGSEKVTSNLPGLITSVLLVATVLFAPNGPKWPRRKHQ
;
A
#
# COMPACT_ATOMS: atom_id res chain seq x y z
N MET A 1 -19.17 28.70 11.00
CA MET A 1 -18.95 28.52 9.54
C MET A 1 -19.03 27.03 9.21
N HIS A 2 -20.09 26.60 8.55
CA HIS A 2 -20.29 25.21 8.12
C HIS A 2 -19.23 24.87 7.06
N LYS A 3 -18.23 24.06 7.38
CA LYS A 3 -17.28 23.56 6.37
C LYS A 3 -18.10 22.78 5.35
N ARG A 4 -18.39 23.37 4.19
CA ARG A 4 -18.98 22.65 3.05
C ARG A 4 -18.14 21.40 2.80
N LYS A 5 -18.72 20.22 3.06
CA LYS A 5 -18.11 18.96 2.70
C LYS A 5 -17.96 18.96 1.19
N LEU A 6 -16.73 18.95 0.69
CA LEU A 6 -16.46 18.83 -0.74
C LEU A 6 -17.27 17.67 -1.32
N THR A 7 -18.00 17.94 -2.39
CA THR A 7 -18.76 16.92 -3.10
C THR A 7 -17.80 15.89 -3.72
N PRO A 8 -18.24 14.66 -4.04
CA PRO A 8 -17.39 13.69 -4.74
C PRO A 8 -16.82 14.26 -6.05
N PHE A 9 -17.59 15.08 -6.74
CA PHE A 9 -17.20 15.74 -8.00
C PHE A 9 -16.07 16.76 -7.79
N THR A 10 -16.19 17.66 -6.80
CA THR A 10 -15.13 18.65 -6.51
C THR A 10 -13.83 17.99 -6.05
N ARG A 11 -13.91 16.84 -5.35
CA ARG A 11 -12.74 16.04 -5.00
C ARG A 11 -12.08 15.43 -6.23
N ALA A 12 -12.88 14.88 -7.15
CA ALA A 12 -12.37 14.33 -8.41
C ALA A 12 -11.64 15.42 -9.21
N LEU A 13 -12.22 16.60 -9.33
CA LEU A 13 -11.60 17.72 -10.03
C LEU A 13 -10.26 18.14 -9.42
N LEU A 14 -10.20 18.26 -8.09
CA LEU A 14 -8.93 18.58 -7.39
C LEU A 14 -7.87 17.49 -7.60
N LEU A 15 -8.25 16.22 -7.55
CA LEU A 15 -7.31 15.12 -7.78
C LEU A 15 -6.84 15.07 -9.24
N LEU A 16 -7.71 15.37 -10.20
CA LEU A 16 -7.34 15.49 -11.61
C LEU A 16 -6.36 16.65 -11.83
N LEU A 17 -6.55 17.78 -11.20
CA LEU A 17 -5.60 18.91 -11.25
C LEU A 17 -4.24 18.52 -10.65
N VAL A 18 -4.23 17.88 -9.48
CA VAL A 18 -2.99 17.37 -8.86
C VAL A 18 -2.32 16.36 -9.77
N GLY A 19 -3.08 15.43 -10.35
CA GLY A 19 -2.57 14.45 -11.29
C GLY A 19 -1.95 15.13 -12.52
N ALA A 20 -2.64 16.05 -13.15
CA ALA A 20 -2.13 16.80 -14.31
C ALA A 20 -0.81 17.52 -13.99
N VAL A 21 -0.72 18.18 -12.82
CA VAL A 21 0.52 18.84 -12.38
C VAL A 21 1.64 17.83 -12.17
N LEU A 22 1.39 16.69 -11.51
CA LEU A 22 2.42 15.67 -11.28
C LEU A 22 2.90 15.05 -12.59
N LEU A 23 1.98 14.77 -13.53
CA LEU A 23 2.31 14.19 -14.83
C LEU A 23 3.12 15.16 -15.69
N THR A 24 2.80 16.45 -15.68
CA THR A 24 3.59 17.46 -16.42
C THR A 24 4.95 17.69 -15.79
N LEU A 25 5.04 17.76 -14.46
CA LEU A 25 6.30 17.90 -13.75
C LEU A 25 7.27 16.74 -14.01
N SER A 26 6.77 15.52 -14.24
CA SER A 26 7.60 14.35 -14.55
C SER A 26 8.45 14.52 -15.83
N GLY A 27 8.08 15.47 -16.70
CA GLY A 27 8.85 15.81 -17.90
C GLY A 27 10.15 16.56 -17.63
N TYR A 28 10.24 17.22 -16.47
CA TYR A 28 11.36 18.09 -16.08
C TYR A 28 12.25 17.47 -15.00
N VAL A 29 11.96 16.26 -14.58
CA VAL A 29 12.61 15.59 -13.45
C VAL A 29 13.41 14.38 -13.96
N ASP A 30 14.56 14.13 -13.31
CA ASP A 30 15.44 13.01 -13.63
C ASP A 30 14.74 11.64 -13.47
N GLU A 31 15.23 10.64 -14.18
CA GLU A 31 14.66 9.28 -14.16
C GLU A 31 14.65 8.66 -12.76
N LEU A 32 15.71 8.87 -11.96
CA LEU A 32 15.79 8.38 -10.59
C LEU A 32 14.66 8.98 -9.72
N ARG A 33 14.44 10.29 -9.81
CA ARG A 33 13.37 10.97 -9.07
C ARG A 33 11.99 10.54 -9.54
N THR A 34 11.85 10.27 -10.83
CA THR A 34 10.62 9.76 -11.42
C THR A 34 10.32 8.35 -10.90
N TYR A 35 11.32 7.49 -10.82
CA TYR A 35 11.22 6.17 -10.20
C TYR A 35 10.82 6.25 -8.72
N GLN A 36 11.48 7.13 -7.94
CA GLN A 36 11.13 7.38 -6.53
C GLN A 36 9.68 7.88 -6.38
N GLY A 37 9.23 8.74 -7.29
CA GLY A 37 7.85 9.19 -7.33
C GLY A 37 6.85 8.05 -7.58
N ALA A 38 7.19 7.10 -8.46
CA ALA A 38 6.39 5.90 -8.67
C ALA A 38 6.34 5.01 -7.41
N GLN A 39 7.47 4.85 -6.72
CA GLN A 39 7.51 4.13 -5.43
C GLN A 39 6.63 4.80 -4.37
N VAL A 40 6.67 6.15 -4.27
CA VAL A 40 5.79 6.90 -3.36
C VAL A 40 4.32 6.62 -3.67
N ALA A 41 3.92 6.59 -4.95
CA ALA A 41 2.56 6.28 -5.35
C ALA A 41 2.15 4.85 -4.96
N VAL A 42 3.02 3.86 -5.15
CA VAL A 42 2.80 2.46 -4.73
C VAL A 42 2.66 2.34 -3.21
N TYR A 43 3.59 2.93 -2.45
CA TYR A 43 3.52 2.91 -0.98
C TYR A 43 2.31 3.67 -0.44
N LEU A 44 1.87 4.75 -1.11
CA LEU A 44 0.63 5.45 -0.75
C LEU A 44 -0.58 4.50 -0.83
N ILE A 45 -0.69 3.71 -1.90
CA ILE A 45 -1.76 2.72 -2.05
C ILE A 45 -1.65 1.66 -0.95
N ALA A 46 -0.46 1.11 -0.72
CA ALA A 46 -0.23 0.08 0.29
C ALA A 46 -0.55 0.58 1.71
N ILE A 47 -0.11 1.77 2.08
CA ILE A 47 -0.41 2.39 3.38
C ILE A 47 -1.91 2.68 3.51
N ALA A 48 -2.56 3.15 2.43
CA ALA A 48 -4.00 3.39 2.44
C ALA A 48 -4.79 2.10 2.69
N SER A 49 -4.31 0.94 2.23
CA SER A 49 -4.92 -0.36 2.53
C SER A 49 -4.86 -0.69 4.02
N ILE A 50 -3.73 -0.45 4.67
CA ILE A 50 -3.57 -0.66 6.12
C ILE A 50 -4.45 0.33 6.90
N ILE A 51 -4.51 1.59 6.50
CA ILE A 51 -5.37 2.60 7.12
C ILE A 51 -6.84 2.17 7.03
N LEU A 52 -7.28 1.62 5.89
CA LEU A 52 -8.64 1.08 5.75
C LEU A 52 -8.89 -0.04 6.77
N LEU A 53 -8.00 -1.01 6.88
CA LEU A 53 -8.18 -2.18 7.72
C LEU A 53 -7.97 -1.85 9.20
N THR A 54 -6.83 -1.31 9.56
CA THR A 54 -6.49 -1.02 10.96
C THR A 54 -7.14 0.28 11.43
N GLY A 55 -7.11 1.29 10.60
CA GLY A 55 -7.58 2.64 10.94
C GLY A 55 -9.09 2.75 11.03
N TYR A 56 -9.83 2.12 10.16
CA TYR A 56 -11.29 2.23 10.13
C TYR A 56 -12.00 1.00 10.69
N SER A 57 -11.49 -0.21 10.43
CA SER A 57 -12.12 -1.45 10.90
C SER A 57 -11.57 -1.95 12.25
N GLY A 58 -10.41 -1.47 12.70
CA GLY A 58 -9.79 -1.89 13.95
C GLY A 58 -9.14 -3.26 13.91
N GLN A 59 -8.91 -3.81 12.71
CA GLN A 59 -8.27 -5.11 12.52
C GLN A 59 -6.77 -4.90 12.28
N ILE A 60 -5.92 -5.36 13.18
CA ILE A 60 -4.47 -5.28 13.02
C ILE A 60 -4.02 -6.44 12.15
N SER A 61 -3.30 -6.15 11.06
CA SER A 61 -2.72 -7.14 10.17
C SER A 61 -1.24 -6.88 9.96
N LEU A 62 -0.43 -7.88 10.22
CA LEU A 62 1.02 -7.89 10.00
C LEU A 62 1.40 -8.56 8.66
N GLY A 63 0.40 -8.97 7.88
CA GLY A 63 0.57 -9.73 6.63
C GLY A 63 0.30 -8.95 5.35
N HIS A 64 0.33 -7.62 5.37
CA HIS A 64 0.03 -6.83 4.17
C HIS A 64 1.05 -7.04 3.05
N GLY A 65 2.32 -7.28 3.39
CA GLY A 65 3.35 -7.66 2.42
C GLY A 65 3.00 -8.97 1.69
N ALA A 66 2.47 -9.97 2.41
CA ALA A 66 2.03 -11.23 1.80
C ALA A 66 0.83 -11.03 0.85
N ILE A 67 -0.11 -10.16 1.21
CA ILE A 67 -1.24 -9.83 0.33
C ILE A 67 -0.77 -9.08 -0.92
N MET A 68 0.20 -8.17 -0.77
CA MET A 68 0.87 -7.53 -1.90
C MET A 68 1.58 -8.56 -2.77
N ALA A 69 2.26 -9.56 -2.18
CA ALA A 69 2.88 -10.65 -2.93
C ALA A 69 1.86 -11.42 -3.78
N ILE A 70 0.72 -11.82 -3.20
CA ILE A 70 -0.36 -12.51 -3.92
C ILE A 70 -0.80 -11.70 -5.15
N GLY A 71 -1.02 -10.39 -4.98
CA GLY A 71 -1.38 -9.49 -6.08
C GLY A 71 -0.25 -9.33 -7.11
N GLY A 72 0.99 -9.16 -6.63
CA GLY A 72 2.19 -9.03 -7.45
C GLY A 72 2.44 -10.27 -8.32
N TYR A 73 2.39 -11.47 -7.73
CA TYR A 73 2.49 -12.72 -8.47
C TYR A 73 1.35 -12.90 -9.48
N GLY A 74 0.11 -12.55 -9.11
CA GLY A 74 -1.01 -12.56 -10.04
C GLY A 74 -0.77 -11.67 -11.25
N ALA A 75 -0.29 -10.45 -11.04
CA ALA A 75 0.03 -9.52 -12.11
C ALA A 75 1.23 -10.02 -12.96
N ALA A 76 2.30 -10.52 -12.33
CA ALA A 76 3.47 -11.02 -13.01
C ALA A 76 3.17 -12.25 -13.89
N LEU A 77 2.38 -13.20 -13.41
CA LEU A 77 1.95 -14.36 -14.18
C LEU A 77 1.11 -13.94 -15.39
N SER A 78 0.15 -13.03 -15.19
CA SER A 78 -0.74 -12.61 -16.27
C SER A 78 -0.01 -11.76 -17.32
N TYR A 79 0.92 -10.94 -16.92
CA TYR A 79 1.70 -10.11 -17.82
C TYR A 79 2.85 -10.89 -18.48
N GLY A 80 3.68 -11.58 -17.67
CA GLY A 80 4.90 -12.24 -18.13
C GLY A 80 4.65 -13.57 -18.85
N LEU A 81 3.71 -14.42 -18.38
CA LEU A 81 3.44 -15.72 -18.98
C LEU A 81 2.28 -15.68 -19.99
N TRP A 82 1.23 -14.93 -19.71
CA TRP A 82 0.03 -14.91 -20.55
C TRP A 82 -0.01 -13.72 -21.50
N ASN A 83 1.00 -12.86 -21.47
CA ASN A 83 1.13 -11.67 -22.33
C ASN A 83 -0.10 -10.75 -22.30
N PHE A 84 -0.75 -10.61 -21.15
CA PHE A 84 -1.86 -9.68 -21.02
C PHE A 84 -1.37 -8.23 -21.05
N PRO A 85 -2.16 -7.30 -21.61
CA PRO A 85 -1.86 -5.88 -21.51
C PRO A 85 -1.70 -5.42 -20.05
N LEU A 86 -0.82 -4.45 -19.80
CA LEU A 86 -0.49 -3.96 -18.45
C LEU A 86 -1.71 -3.69 -17.57
N VAL A 87 -2.73 -2.99 -18.11
CA VAL A 87 -3.93 -2.64 -17.36
C VAL A 87 -4.71 -3.90 -16.94
N ILE A 88 -4.82 -4.90 -17.83
CA ILE A 88 -5.49 -6.16 -17.53
C ILE A 88 -4.70 -6.95 -16.48
N ALA A 89 -3.37 -6.96 -16.57
CA ALA A 89 -2.52 -7.61 -15.58
C ALA A 89 -2.65 -6.97 -14.17
N LEU A 90 -2.71 -5.65 -14.09
CA LEU A 90 -2.95 -4.94 -12.83
C LEU A 90 -4.34 -5.27 -12.23
N VAL A 91 -5.37 -5.33 -13.07
CA VAL A 91 -6.72 -5.74 -12.64
C VAL A 91 -6.72 -7.19 -12.19
N PHE A 92 -6.09 -8.08 -12.94
CA PHE A 92 -5.99 -9.50 -12.57
C PHE A 92 -5.27 -9.70 -11.24
N GLY A 93 -4.10 -9.09 -11.03
CA GLY A 93 -3.41 -9.13 -9.75
C GLY A 93 -4.23 -8.54 -8.59
N THR A 94 -4.98 -7.46 -8.86
CA THR A 94 -5.94 -6.90 -7.88
C THR A 94 -7.03 -7.91 -7.52
N VAL A 95 -7.60 -8.62 -8.49
CA VAL A 95 -8.63 -9.65 -8.28
C VAL A 95 -8.05 -10.82 -7.49
N VAL A 96 -6.85 -11.31 -7.85
CA VAL A 96 -6.17 -12.41 -7.15
C VAL A 96 -5.88 -12.01 -5.70
N GLY A 97 -5.36 -10.80 -5.46
CA GLY A 97 -5.17 -10.25 -4.12
C GLY A 97 -6.48 -10.12 -3.33
N THR A 98 -7.57 -9.75 -4.01
CA THR A 98 -8.93 -9.66 -3.42
C THR A 98 -9.44 -11.03 -3.00
N CYS A 99 -9.29 -12.05 -3.86
CA CYS A 99 -9.70 -13.43 -3.55
C CYS A 99 -8.89 -14.00 -2.37
N GLY A 100 -7.56 -13.84 -2.38
CA GLY A 100 -6.72 -14.21 -1.25
C GLY A 100 -7.17 -13.51 0.04
N GLY A 101 -7.38 -12.20 -0.04
CA GLY A 101 -7.88 -11.41 1.08
C GLY A 101 -9.29 -11.75 1.53
N PHE A 102 -10.18 -12.20 0.66
CA PHE A 102 -11.51 -12.70 1.04
C PHE A 102 -11.39 -13.99 1.87
N ILE A 103 -10.60 -14.96 1.41
CA ILE A 103 -10.35 -16.21 2.13
C ILE A 103 -9.80 -15.92 3.52
N LEU A 104 -8.76 -15.06 3.59
CA LEU A 104 -8.16 -14.64 4.85
C LEU A 104 -9.13 -13.84 5.72
N GLY A 105 -9.97 -13.00 5.12
CA GLY A 105 -10.98 -12.20 5.79
C GLY A 105 -12.05 -13.05 6.47
N VAL A 106 -12.46 -14.15 5.85
CA VAL A 106 -13.41 -15.11 6.45
C VAL A 106 -12.79 -15.77 7.69
N ALA A 107 -11.52 -16.18 7.62
CA ALA A 107 -10.79 -16.70 8.78
C ALA A 107 -10.62 -15.61 9.85
N ALA A 108 -10.22 -14.40 9.45
CA ALA A 108 -9.99 -13.25 10.31
C ALA A 108 -11.27 -12.75 11.04
N ALA A 109 -12.44 -12.95 10.45
CA ALA A 109 -13.70 -12.56 11.09
C ALA A 109 -13.98 -13.30 12.40
N ARG A 110 -13.43 -14.50 12.55
CA ARG A 110 -13.55 -15.34 13.76
C ARG A 110 -12.45 -15.03 14.79
N LEU A 111 -11.42 -14.30 14.38
CA LEU A 111 -10.27 -13.96 15.21
C LEU A 111 -10.36 -12.51 15.68
N SER A 112 -9.76 -12.19 16.81
CA SER A 112 -9.70 -10.85 17.34
C SER A 112 -8.36 -10.57 18.02
N GLY A 113 -7.97 -9.29 18.04
CA GLY A 113 -6.78 -8.84 18.76
C GLY A 113 -5.50 -9.56 18.32
N PRO A 114 -4.71 -10.08 19.29
CA PRO A 114 -3.41 -10.70 19.01
C PRO A 114 -3.46 -11.93 18.11
N TYR A 115 -4.54 -12.70 18.17
CA TYR A 115 -4.71 -13.91 17.35
C TYR A 115 -4.78 -13.58 15.85
N LEU A 116 -5.45 -12.48 15.49
CA LEU A 116 -5.50 -12.01 14.11
C LEU A 116 -4.12 -11.53 13.65
N ALA A 117 -3.41 -10.80 14.50
CA ALA A 117 -2.05 -10.34 14.19
C ALA A 117 -1.10 -11.53 13.99
N GLY A 118 -1.16 -12.56 14.87
CA GLY A 118 -0.36 -13.78 14.75
C GLY A 118 -0.63 -14.58 13.47
N THR A 119 -1.90 -14.75 13.08
CA THR A 119 -2.25 -15.45 11.83
C THR A 119 -1.80 -14.68 10.60
N THR A 120 -1.93 -13.37 10.57
CA THR A 120 -1.44 -12.56 9.44
C THR A 120 0.09 -12.48 9.41
N LEU A 121 0.76 -12.58 10.56
CA LEU A 121 2.21 -12.72 10.66
C LEU A 121 2.67 -14.07 10.06
N ALA A 122 2.00 -15.18 10.40
CA ALA A 122 2.29 -16.47 9.81
C ALA A 122 2.17 -16.46 8.28
N LEU A 123 1.20 -15.72 7.74
CA LEU A 123 1.05 -15.52 6.29
C LEU A 123 2.20 -14.69 5.69
N ALA A 124 2.67 -13.68 6.42
CA ALA A 124 3.80 -12.87 5.96
C ALA A 124 5.09 -13.68 5.77
N VAL A 125 5.22 -14.76 6.51
CA VAL A 125 6.34 -15.74 6.36
C VAL A 125 5.95 -16.86 5.39
N GLY A 126 4.72 -17.36 5.49
CA GLY A 126 4.27 -18.53 4.74
C GLY A 126 4.12 -18.28 3.24
N ILE A 127 3.58 -17.14 2.81
CA ILE A 127 3.38 -16.87 1.37
C ILE A 127 4.72 -16.79 0.60
N PRO A 128 5.74 -16.03 1.05
CA PRO A 128 7.05 -16.10 0.42
C PRO A 128 7.66 -17.49 0.41
N SER A 129 7.55 -18.23 1.52
CA SER A 129 8.06 -19.60 1.61
C SER A 129 7.37 -20.56 0.64
N LEU A 130 6.05 -20.41 0.46
CA LEU A 130 5.30 -21.17 -0.54
C LEU A 130 5.75 -20.81 -1.95
N ALA A 131 5.94 -19.52 -2.24
CA ALA A 131 6.38 -19.08 -3.56
C ALA A 131 7.73 -19.68 -3.97
N ASN A 132 8.64 -19.91 -3.01
CA ASN A 132 9.91 -20.58 -3.24
C ASN A 132 9.76 -22.04 -3.73
N GLN A 133 8.67 -22.71 -3.38
CA GLN A 133 8.46 -24.13 -3.74
C GLN A 133 7.88 -24.32 -5.14
N PHE A 134 7.23 -23.30 -5.70
CA PHE A 134 6.55 -23.41 -6.99
C PHE A 134 7.40 -22.84 -8.13
N HIS A 135 7.89 -23.70 -9.03
CA HIS A 135 8.64 -23.30 -10.22
C HIS A 135 7.91 -22.28 -11.11
N ILE A 136 6.58 -22.37 -11.18
CA ILE A 136 5.76 -21.41 -11.95
C ILE A 136 5.84 -19.97 -11.38
N LEU A 137 6.22 -19.83 -10.10
CA LEU A 137 6.43 -18.54 -9.43
C LEU A 137 7.90 -18.09 -9.48
N GLY A 138 8.78 -18.82 -10.18
CA GLY A 138 10.19 -18.50 -10.32
C GLY A 138 11.09 -18.97 -9.18
N GLY A 139 10.55 -19.69 -8.17
CA GLY A 139 11.31 -20.18 -7.04
C GLY A 139 11.98 -19.07 -6.22
N GLU A 140 13.18 -19.33 -5.70
CA GLU A 140 13.92 -18.37 -4.86
C GLU A 140 14.34 -17.10 -5.62
N GLN A 141 14.64 -17.21 -6.90
CA GLN A 141 15.06 -16.08 -7.73
C GLN A 141 13.86 -15.19 -8.13
N GLY A 142 12.64 -15.73 -8.05
CA GLY A 142 11.42 -15.06 -8.46
C GLY A 142 11.19 -15.08 -9.96
N LEU A 143 10.11 -14.45 -10.39
CA LEU A 143 9.69 -14.34 -11.76
C LEU A 143 10.11 -12.99 -12.32
N THR A 144 11.08 -12.99 -13.25
CA THR A 144 11.48 -11.81 -14.03
C THR A 144 10.65 -11.73 -15.30
N PHE A 145 10.30 -10.53 -15.71
CA PHE A 145 9.57 -10.29 -16.96
C PHE A 145 9.96 -8.93 -17.54
N ASP A 146 9.92 -8.84 -18.86
CA ASP A 146 10.15 -7.56 -19.52
C ASP A 146 8.94 -6.66 -19.31
N ILE A 147 9.17 -5.51 -18.70
CA ILE A 147 8.10 -4.58 -18.34
C ILE A 147 7.54 -3.85 -19.57
N GLY A 148 8.18 -4.00 -20.72
CA GLY A 148 7.81 -3.31 -21.94
C GLY A 148 8.05 -1.79 -21.88
N THR A 149 8.02 -1.18 -23.03
CA THR A 149 8.13 0.27 -23.18
C THR A 149 6.77 0.94 -23.13
N ALA A 150 6.75 2.25 -23.01
CA ALA A 150 5.52 3.03 -23.15
C ALA A 150 4.84 2.72 -24.50
N PRO A 151 3.49 2.75 -24.57
CA PRO A 151 2.79 2.55 -25.83
C PRO A 151 3.27 3.54 -26.89
N SER A 152 3.46 3.06 -28.14
CA SER A 152 4.05 3.83 -29.25
C SER A 152 3.33 5.13 -29.59
N TRP A 153 2.05 5.26 -29.21
CA TRP A 153 1.25 6.47 -29.41
C TRP A 153 1.62 7.64 -28.46
N ILE A 154 2.39 7.38 -27.38
CA ILE A 154 2.85 8.43 -26.44
C ILE A 154 4.14 9.08 -26.93
N GLY A 155 4.93 8.38 -27.74
CA GLY A 155 6.22 8.83 -28.27
C GLY A 155 7.30 7.77 -28.13
N LYS A 156 8.24 7.74 -29.10
CA LYS A 156 9.31 6.73 -29.13
C LYS A 156 10.37 6.95 -28.05
N ASP A 157 10.53 8.20 -27.59
CA ASP A 157 11.57 8.59 -26.63
C ASP A 157 11.02 8.71 -25.20
N PHE A 158 9.84 8.13 -24.93
CA PHE A 158 9.22 8.23 -23.60
C PHE A 158 9.89 7.23 -22.65
N SER A 159 10.54 7.75 -21.59
CA SER A 159 11.23 6.91 -20.62
C SER A 159 10.28 5.91 -19.95
N GLN A 160 10.73 4.67 -19.80
CA GLN A 160 10.02 3.60 -19.12
C GLN A 160 9.65 3.98 -17.68
N TYR A 161 10.57 4.60 -16.93
CA TYR A 161 10.32 5.06 -15.57
C TYR A 161 9.21 6.12 -15.51
N ARG A 162 9.15 7.01 -16.49
CA ARG A 162 8.08 8.01 -16.59
C ARG A 162 6.73 7.37 -16.88
N TRP A 163 6.69 6.33 -17.72
CA TRP A 163 5.48 5.55 -17.98
C TRP A 163 4.93 4.91 -16.70
N PHE A 164 5.79 4.21 -15.93
CA PHE A 164 5.37 3.59 -14.67
C PHE A 164 5.00 4.62 -13.61
N PHE A 165 5.64 5.77 -13.57
CA PHE A 165 5.23 6.88 -12.73
C PHE A 165 3.80 7.32 -13.06
N TRP A 166 3.48 7.50 -14.34
CA TRP A 166 2.14 7.89 -14.77
C TRP A 166 1.09 6.87 -14.35
N VAL A 167 1.33 5.59 -14.64
CA VAL A 167 0.42 4.49 -14.25
C VAL A 167 0.22 4.44 -12.75
N SER A 168 1.31 4.52 -11.97
CA SER A 168 1.27 4.45 -10.50
C SER A 168 0.55 5.65 -9.88
N VAL A 169 0.80 6.87 -10.38
CA VAL A 169 0.14 8.09 -9.89
C VAL A 169 -1.36 8.06 -10.22
N ILE A 170 -1.74 7.69 -11.44
CA ILE A 170 -3.16 7.57 -11.82
C ILE A 170 -3.86 6.54 -10.94
N ALA A 171 -3.25 5.36 -10.74
CA ALA A 171 -3.78 4.33 -9.87
C ALA A 171 -3.90 4.80 -8.41
N ALA A 172 -2.90 5.53 -7.90
CA ALA A 172 -2.92 6.08 -6.54
C ALA A 172 -4.02 7.13 -6.33
N LEU A 173 -4.18 8.06 -7.28
CA LEU A 173 -5.23 9.08 -7.21
C LEU A 173 -6.62 8.47 -7.31
N LEU A 174 -6.81 7.52 -8.23
CA LEU A 174 -8.07 6.77 -8.37
C LEU A 174 -8.40 6.00 -7.10
N ASN A 175 -7.43 5.26 -6.56
CA ASN A 175 -7.58 4.52 -5.31
C ASN A 175 -7.92 5.46 -4.15
N TYR A 176 -7.19 6.57 -4.00
CA TYR A 176 -7.45 7.55 -2.96
C TYR A 176 -8.87 8.12 -3.07
N TRP A 177 -9.33 8.45 -4.28
CA TRP A 177 -10.68 8.93 -4.54
C TRP A 177 -11.74 7.90 -4.16
N LEU A 178 -11.57 6.64 -4.61
CA LEU A 178 -12.47 5.54 -4.30
C LEU A 178 -12.56 5.28 -2.79
N LEU A 179 -11.41 5.17 -2.11
CA LEU A 179 -11.37 4.96 -0.67
C LEU A 179 -11.98 6.12 0.10
N ARG A 180 -11.68 7.35 -0.28
CA ARG A 180 -12.25 8.54 0.38
C ARG A 180 -13.76 8.58 0.28
N ASN A 181 -14.31 8.23 -0.89
CA ASN A 181 -15.74 8.14 -1.10
C ASN A 181 -16.35 6.97 -0.31
N LEU A 182 -15.75 5.77 -0.39
CA LEU A 182 -16.18 4.58 0.35
C LEU A 182 -16.25 4.84 1.86
N LEU A 183 -15.21 5.45 2.43
CA LEU A 183 -15.13 5.76 3.86
C LEU A 183 -16.14 6.84 4.31
N SER A 184 -16.68 7.62 3.38
CA SER A 184 -17.76 8.58 3.65
C SER A 184 -19.15 7.95 3.64
N THR A 185 -19.31 6.73 3.11
CA THR A 185 -20.58 6.00 3.00
C THR A 185 -21.02 5.31 4.31
N ARG A 186 -22.14 4.59 4.24
CA ARG A 186 -22.61 3.71 5.32
C ARG A 186 -21.59 2.65 5.74
N TYR A 187 -20.75 2.17 4.82
CA TYR A 187 -19.72 1.17 5.11
C TYR A 187 -18.64 1.74 6.05
N GLY A 188 -18.10 2.90 5.75
CA GLY A 188 -17.12 3.57 6.63
C GLY A 188 -17.67 3.91 8.01
N ARG A 189 -18.98 4.23 8.13
CA ARG A 189 -19.64 4.44 9.44
C ARG A 189 -19.77 3.12 10.23
N ARG A 190 -20.18 2.03 9.55
CA ARG A 190 -20.26 0.70 10.18
C ARG A 190 -18.92 0.21 10.69
N TRP A 191 -17.84 0.35 9.92
CA TRP A 191 -16.50 -0.03 10.34
C TRP A 191 -16.04 0.75 11.57
N ARG A 192 -16.25 2.05 11.59
CA ARG A 192 -15.92 2.87 12.78
C ARG A 192 -16.73 2.48 14.02
N ALA A 193 -17.99 2.11 13.87
CA ALA A 193 -18.82 1.61 14.95
C ALA A 193 -18.28 0.28 15.49
N VAL A 194 -17.95 -0.67 14.59
CA VAL A 194 -17.35 -1.97 14.96
C VAL A 194 -15.99 -1.79 15.62
N ARG A 195 -15.15 -0.86 15.14
CA ARG A 195 -13.87 -0.54 15.74
C ARG A 195 -14.02 0.03 17.16
N ALA A 196 -15.00 0.91 17.36
CA ALA A 196 -15.22 1.57 18.65
C ALA A 196 -15.71 0.58 19.72
N ASN A 197 -16.73 -0.20 19.41
CA ASN A 197 -17.26 -1.26 20.29
C ASN A 197 -18.03 -2.30 19.46
N PRO A 198 -17.46 -3.50 19.24
CA PRO A 198 -18.11 -4.55 18.46
C PRO A 198 -19.45 -5.02 19.06
N THR A 199 -19.56 -5.09 20.39
CA THR A 199 -20.78 -5.54 21.07
C THR A 199 -21.90 -4.52 20.91
N ALA A 200 -21.63 -3.24 21.14
CA ALA A 200 -22.61 -2.18 20.92
C ALA A 200 -23.03 -2.09 19.44
N ALA A 201 -22.10 -2.27 18.51
CA ALA A 201 -22.40 -2.32 17.10
C ALA A 201 -23.33 -3.50 16.71
N ALA A 202 -23.12 -4.67 17.32
CA ALA A 202 -23.99 -5.83 17.14
C ALA A 202 -25.41 -5.58 17.69
N LEU A 203 -25.53 -4.98 18.87
CA LEU A 203 -26.82 -4.61 19.46
C LEU A 203 -27.56 -3.56 18.60
N ALA A 204 -26.81 -2.69 17.88
CA ALA A 204 -27.38 -1.75 16.91
C ALA A 204 -27.69 -2.39 15.53
N GLY A 205 -27.70 -3.73 15.42
CA GLY A 205 -28.04 -4.45 14.20
C GLY A 205 -26.95 -4.54 13.14
N ILE A 206 -25.68 -4.19 13.47
CA ILE A 206 -24.56 -4.32 12.54
C ILE A 206 -24.00 -5.74 12.65
N ASN A 207 -24.00 -6.48 11.53
CA ASN A 207 -23.32 -7.78 11.48
C ASN A 207 -21.80 -7.56 11.49
N VAL A 208 -21.18 -7.75 12.65
CA VAL A 208 -19.77 -7.52 12.91
C VAL A 208 -18.88 -8.40 12.05
N GLY A 209 -19.23 -9.70 11.89
CA GLY A 209 -18.47 -10.64 11.07
C GLY A 209 -18.43 -10.21 9.61
N LYS A 210 -19.59 -9.94 9.00
CA LYS A 210 -19.67 -9.44 7.61
C LYS A 210 -18.91 -8.11 7.44
N ALA A 211 -19.01 -7.20 8.40
CA ALA A 211 -18.30 -5.93 8.35
C ALA A 211 -16.78 -6.12 8.36
N LYS A 212 -16.27 -7.04 9.19
CA LYS A 212 -14.84 -7.39 9.25
C LYS A 212 -14.36 -8.04 7.95
N VAL A 213 -15.09 -9.04 7.43
CA VAL A 213 -14.74 -9.70 6.14
C VAL A 213 -14.67 -8.67 5.03
N LEU A 214 -15.68 -7.82 4.89
CA LEU A 214 -15.70 -6.81 3.82
C LEU A 214 -14.54 -5.82 3.94
N ALA A 215 -14.20 -5.37 5.15
CA ALA A 215 -13.05 -4.48 5.36
C ALA A 215 -11.74 -5.15 4.96
N PHE A 216 -11.56 -6.42 5.33
CA PHE A 216 -10.37 -7.19 4.99
C PHE A 216 -10.26 -7.40 3.48
N THR A 217 -11.33 -7.84 2.83
CA THR A 217 -11.40 -8.06 1.37
C THR A 217 -11.06 -6.79 0.58
N LEU A 218 -11.68 -5.65 0.94
CA LEU A 218 -11.42 -4.39 0.25
C LEU A 218 -10.00 -3.84 0.53
N SER A 219 -9.51 -4.00 1.76
CA SER A 219 -8.12 -3.68 2.08
C SER A 219 -7.16 -4.52 1.25
N SER A 220 -7.45 -5.81 1.09
CA SER A 220 -6.64 -6.73 0.29
C SER A 220 -6.70 -6.43 -1.21
N ALA A 221 -7.83 -5.96 -1.73
CA ALA A 221 -7.92 -5.47 -3.11
C ALA A 221 -6.93 -4.32 -3.34
N VAL A 222 -6.91 -3.36 -2.41
CA VAL A 222 -6.00 -2.21 -2.47
C VAL A 222 -4.54 -2.64 -2.32
N ALA A 223 -4.25 -3.56 -1.39
CA ALA A 223 -2.91 -4.11 -1.20
C ALA A 223 -2.46 -4.94 -2.42
N GLY A 224 -3.36 -5.72 -3.02
CA GLY A 224 -3.10 -6.46 -4.26
C GLY A 224 -2.76 -5.55 -5.44
N LEU A 225 -3.47 -4.43 -5.59
CA LEU A 225 -3.14 -3.39 -6.58
C LEU A 225 -1.74 -2.80 -6.31
N ALA A 226 -1.42 -2.48 -5.05
CA ALA A 226 -0.11 -1.97 -4.70
C ALA A 226 1.00 -3.00 -5.01
N GLY A 227 0.77 -4.28 -4.72
CA GLY A 227 1.69 -5.37 -5.03
C GLY A 227 1.88 -5.56 -6.54
N SER A 228 0.80 -5.47 -7.31
CA SER A 228 0.85 -5.53 -8.77
C SER A 228 1.68 -4.40 -9.37
N LEU A 229 1.46 -3.17 -8.91
CA LEU A 229 2.24 -2.00 -9.35
C LEU A 229 3.71 -2.10 -8.90
N TYR A 230 3.96 -2.60 -7.68
CA TYR A 230 5.31 -2.81 -7.17
C TYR A 230 6.09 -3.82 -8.00
N ALA A 231 5.45 -4.95 -8.34
CA ALA A 231 5.99 -5.96 -9.23
C ALA A 231 6.35 -5.38 -10.62
N MET A 232 5.43 -4.62 -11.21
CA MET A 232 5.64 -3.99 -12.52
C MET A 232 6.75 -2.95 -12.46
N LEU A 233 6.86 -2.19 -11.38
CA LEU A 233 7.91 -1.17 -11.22
C LEU A 233 9.31 -1.79 -11.13
N LEU A 234 9.42 -2.99 -10.52
CA LEU A 234 10.69 -3.71 -10.36
C LEU A 234 11.02 -4.58 -11.58
N GLY A 235 10.04 -4.97 -12.41
CA GLY A 235 10.22 -6.00 -13.45
C GLY A 235 10.50 -7.40 -12.88
N LEU A 236 10.25 -7.56 -11.59
CA LEU A 236 10.57 -8.76 -10.83
C LEU A 236 9.56 -8.98 -9.71
N VAL A 237 9.12 -10.21 -9.55
CA VAL A 237 8.42 -10.66 -8.33
C VAL A 237 9.23 -11.77 -7.72
N ALA A 238 9.85 -11.50 -6.58
CA ALA A 238 10.63 -12.47 -5.85
C ALA A 238 10.11 -12.59 -4.41
N PRO A 239 10.19 -13.76 -3.77
CA PRO A 239 9.79 -13.94 -2.37
C PRO A 239 10.50 -12.97 -1.43
N LEU A 240 11.77 -12.66 -1.70
CA LEU A 240 12.59 -11.72 -0.94
C LEU A 240 12.11 -10.26 -1.02
N ALA A 241 11.36 -9.89 -2.07
CA ALA A 241 10.79 -8.53 -2.18
C ALA A 241 9.59 -8.30 -1.25
N PHE A 242 8.93 -9.38 -0.80
CA PHE A 242 7.71 -9.33 0.01
C PHE A 242 7.90 -9.91 1.41
N THR A 243 9.03 -9.66 1.99
CA THR A 243 9.39 -10.17 3.33
C THR A 243 8.54 -9.53 4.44
N LEU A 244 8.67 -10.12 5.63
CA LEU A 244 8.10 -9.57 6.86
C LEU A 244 8.52 -8.11 7.09
N THR A 245 9.77 -7.76 6.72
CA THR A 245 10.31 -6.40 6.82
C THR A 245 9.44 -5.40 6.03
N LEU A 246 8.98 -5.76 4.83
CA LEU A 246 8.08 -4.90 4.06
C LEU A 246 6.76 -4.65 4.81
N SER A 247 6.18 -5.70 5.43
CA SER A 247 4.96 -5.54 6.23
C SER A 247 5.15 -4.58 7.39
N PHE A 248 6.26 -4.67 8.11
CA PHE A 248 6.58 -3.73 9.20
C PHE A 248 6.84 -2.32 8.70
N THR A 249 7.55 -2.17 7.58
CA THR A 249 7.78 -0.87 6.94
C THR A 249 6.46 -0.18 6.60
N LEU A 250 5.52 -0.91 5.99
CA LEU A 250 4.20 -0.37 5.64
C LEU A 250 3.38 0.02 6.87
N ILE A 251 3.44 -0.77 7.95
CA ILE A 251 2.77 -0.44 9.21
C ILE A 251 3.39 0.82 9.81
N THR A 252 4.73 0.94 9.80
CA THR A 252 5.42 2.15 10.22
C THR A 252 4.91 3.36 9.44
N GLY A 253 4.83 3.27 8.12
CA GLY A 253 4.26 4.32 7.29
C GLY A 253 2.82 4.67 7.66
N ALA A 254 1.99 3.67 7.97
CA ALA A 254 0.60 3.89 8.38
C ALA A 254 0.49 4.54 9.77
N VAL A 255 1.38 4.21 10.70
CA VAL A 255 1.43 4.83 12.04
C VAL A 255 1.93 6.27 11.94
N LEU A 256 3.00 6.53 11.16
CA LEU A 256 3.49 7.88 10.87
C LEU A 256 2.43 8.75 10.17
N ALA A 257 1.64 8.15 9.29
CA ALA A 257 0.52 8.79 8.62
C ALA A 257 -0.60 9.22 9.59
N GLY A 258 -0.62 8.61 10.77
CA GLY A 258 -1.78 8.64 11.67
C GLY A 258 -2.85 7.66 11.19
N VAL A 259 -2.92 6.50 11.84
CA VAL A 259 -3.70 5.31 11.44
C VAL A 259 -5.16 5.60 11.05
N SER A 260 -5.74 6.69 11.50
CA SER A 260 -7.13 7.08 11.19
C SER A 260 -7.24 8.14 10.08
N ASN A 261 -6.14 8.57 9.49
CA ASN A 261 -6.11 9.65 8.51
C ASN A 261 -5.64 9.17 7.13
N LEU A 262 -6.59 8.97 6.21
CA LEU A 262 -6.26 8.57 4.84
C LEU A 262 -5.33 9.59 4.12
N GLY A 263 -5.47 10.88 4.42
CA GLY A 263 -4.59 11.91 3.84
C GLY A 263 -3.14 11.82 4.33
N GLY A 264 -2.94 11.25 5.52
CA GLY A 264 -1.61 11.03 6.06
C GLY A 264 -0.81 9.95 5.30
N SER A 265 -1.47 9.07 4.52
CA SER A 265 -0.78 8.05 3.72
C SER A 265 0.26 8.65 2.77
N ILE A 266 0.06 9.90 2.31
CA ILE A 266 1.01 10.63 1.47
C ILE A 266 2.31 10.87 2.27
N VAL A 267 2.19 11.37 3.50
CA VAL A 267 3.36 11.63 4.36
C VAL A 267 4.09 10.33 4.68
N GLY A 268 3.34 9.28 5.06
CA GLY A 268 3.92 7.96 5.32
C GLY A 268 4.68 7.42 4.10
N ALA A 269 4.11 7.51 2.90
CA ALA A 269 4.73 7.03 1.67
C ALA A 269 6.01 7.80 1.32
N VAL A 270 5.98 9.12 1.41
CA VAL A 270 7.18 9.96 1.17
C VAL A 270 8.29 9.64 2.14
N VAL A 271 7.97 9.51 3.44
CA VAL A 271 8.98 9.17 4.46
C VAL A 271 9.60 7.81 4.19
N LEU A 272 8.79 6.79 3.84
CA LEU A 272 9.32 5.45 3.58
C LEU A 272 10.25 5.39 2.37
N VAL A 273 10.02 6.19 1.33
CA VAL A 273 10.90 6.26 0.16
C VAL A 273 12.15 7.10 0.46
N ALA A 274 12.03 8.13 1.30
CA ALA A 274 13.17 8.98 1.67
C ALA A 274 14.18 8.29 2.61
N ILE A 275 13.73 7.36 3.47
CA ILE A 275 14.61 6.68 4.44
C ILE A 275 15.80 5.98 3.78
N PRO A 276 15.65 5.12 2.76
CA PRO A 276 16.79 4.48 2.10
C PRO A 276 17.74 5.48 1.46
N GLU A 277 17.23 6.54 0.85
CA GLU A 277 18.05 7.58 0.23
C GLU A 277 18.88 8.36 1.26
N ILE A 278 18.24 8.80 2.35
CA ILE A 278 18.92 9.51 3.43
C ILE A 278 19.98 8.60 4.07
N SER A 279 19.66 7.33 4.32
CA SER A 279 20.61 6.39 4.91
C SER A 279 21.80 6.10 3.99
N GLY A 280 21.57 5.99 2.69
CA GLY A 280 22.63 5.85 1.68
C GLY A 280 23.56 7.06 1.66
N SER A 281 23.01 8.26 1.68
CA SER A 281 23.78 9.51 1.74
C SER A 281 24.61 9.61 3.02
N ILE A 282 24.04 9.27 4.17
CA ILE A 282 24.78 9.26 5.46
C ILE A 282 25.94 8.27 5.40
N THR A 283 25.71 7.07 4.91
CA THR A 283 26.74 6.02 4.86
C THR A 283 27.87 6.36 3.92
N SER A 284 27.57 6.97 2.76
CA SER A 284 28.59 7.41 1.81
C SER A 284 29.50 8.51 2.39
N HIS A 285 28.96 9.41 3.21
CA HIS A 285 29.74 10.47 3.88
C HIS A 285 30.55 9.96 5.07
N LEU A 286 30.09 8.91 5.76
CA LEU A 286 30.74 8.35 6.94
C LEU A 286 31.72 7.22 6.60
N GLY A 287 31.90 6.85 5.34
CA GLY A 287 32.76 5.75 4.92
C GLY A 287 32.29 4.38 5.44
N GLY A 288 30.98 4.20 5.62
CA GLY A 288 30.40 2.99 6.15
C GLY A 288 30.56 1.79 5.21
N SER A 289 30.68 0.59 5.79
CA SER A 289 30.75 -0.66 5.02
C SER A 289 29.42 -0.95 4.31
N GLU A 290 29.45 -1.76 3.26
CA GLU A 290 28.28 -2.20 2.51
C GLU A 290 27.19 -2.84 3.41
N LYS A 291 27.62 -3.58 4.46
CA LYS A 291 26.74 -4.15 5.47
C LYS A 291 25.99 -3.11 6.29
N VAL A 292 26.60 -1.97 6.55
CA VAL A 292 25.95 -0.85 7.27
C VAL A 292 24.94 -0.19 6.34
N THR A 293 25.28 0.05 5.09
CA THR A 293 24.40 0.67 4.10
C THR A 293 23.12 -0.16 3.89
N SER A 294 23.23 -1.49 3.82
CA SER A 294 22.10 -2.37 3.58
C SER A 294 21.15 -2.51 4.78
N ASN A 295 21.67 -2.42 6.02
CA ASN A 295 20.86 -2.63 7.24
C ASN A 295 20.37 -1.32 7.88
N LEU A 296 21.01 -0.20 7.61
CA LEU A 296 20.70 1.10 8.21
C LEU A 296 19.24 1.56 7.94
N PRO A 297 18.67 1.39 6.73
CA PRO A 297 17.25 1.74 6.47
C PRO A 297 16.28 0.99 7.36
N GLY A 298 16.50 -0.30 7.56
CA GLY A 298 15.68 -1.15 8.44
C GLY A 298 15.75 -0.70 9.89
N LEU A 299 16.95 -0.35 10.37
CA LEU A 299 17.15 0.16 11.71
C LEU A 299 16.44 1.50 11.91
N ILE A 300 16.61 2.45 10.99
CA ILE A 300 15.93 3.75 11.04
C ILE A 300 14.41 3.56 11.06
N THR A 301 13.88 2.70 10.19
CA THR A 301 12.44 2.41 10.14
C THR A 301 11.94 1.83 11.45
N SER A 302 12.68 0.91 12.06
CA SER A 302 12.32 0.30 13.35
C SER A 302 12.34 1.30 14.48
N VAL A 303 13.37 2.16 14.54
CA VAL A 303 13.46 3.24 15.54
C VAL A 303 12.32 4.23 15.37
N LEU A 304 12.00 4.61 14.13
CA LEU A 304 10.87 5.50 13.85
C LEU A 304 9.54 4.88 14.26
N LEU A 305 9.34 3.57 14.05
CA LEU A 305 8.14 2.87 14.50
C LEU A 305 8.01 2.98 16.03
N VAL A 306 9.05 2.59 16.76
CA VAL A 306 9.07 2.62 18.21
C VAL A 306 8.85 4.04 18.72
N ALA A 307 9.56 5.02 18.19
CA ALA A 307 9.42 6.42 18.57
C ALA A 307 7.99 6.93 18.30
N THR A 308 7.42 6.60 17.15
CA THR A 308 6.06 7.05 16.80
C THR A 308 5.01 6.41 17.71
N VAL A 309 5.14 5.13 18.04
CA VAL A 309 4.23 4.45 18.96
C VAL A 309 4.33 5.02 20.37
N LEU A 310 5.53 5.37 20.84
CA LEU A 310 5.74 5.93 22.18
C LEU A 310 5.26 7.39 22.29
N PHE A 311 5.61 8.23 21.32
CA PHE A 311 5.39 9.68 21.41
C PHE A 311 4.11 10.15 20.70
N ALA A 312 3.62 9.41 19.71
CA ALA A 312 2.44 9.77 18.94
C ALA A 312 1.53 8.55 18.63
N PRO A 313 1.01 7.83 19.64
CA PRO A 313 0.24 6.60 19.43
C PRO A 313 -1.03 6.77 18.58
N ASN A 314 -1.53 8.00 18.49
CA ASN A 314 -2.68 8.36 17.64
C ASN A 314 -2.26 9.06 16.31
N GLY A 315 -0.97 8.99 15.97
CA GLY A 315 -0.36 9.74 14.88
C GLY A 315 -0.10 11.21 15.23
N PRO A 316 0.66 11.93 14.38
CA PRO A 316 0.96 13.34 14.63
C PRO A 316 -0.35 14.13 14.74
N LYS A 317 -0.49 14.83 15.83
CA LYS A 317 -1.64 15.75 16.03
C LYS A 317 -1.41 16.94 15.11
N TRP A 318 -1.88 16.86 13.88
CA TRP A 318 -2.01 18.05 13.05
C TRP A 318 -2.82 19.08 13.83
N PRO A 319 -2.36 20.34 13.90
CA PRO A 319 -3.04 21.36 14.69
C PRO A 319 -4.48 21.47 14.19
N ARG A 320 -5.39 20.85 14.93
CA ARG A 320 -6.81 21.15 14.79
C ARG A 320 -6.91 22.61 15.23
N ARG A 321 -7.15 23.52 14.28
CA ARG A 321 -7.53 24.89 14.65
C ARG A 321 -8.61 24.77 15.73
N LYS A 322 -8.24 25.18 16.95
CA LYS A 322 -9.18 25.28 18.06
C LYS A 322 -10.34 26.11 17.55
N HIS A 323 -11.52 25.55 17.57
CA HIS A 323 -12.73 26.33 17.44
C HIS A 323 -12.90 27.06 18.78
N GLN A 324 -12.58 28.35 18.82
CA GLN A 324 -13.24 29.28 19.71
C GLN A 324 -14.65 29.52 19.22
#